data_9cc782f0bd6b00e9bed70a23f77c7e6c
#
_entry.id   9cc782f0bd6b00e9bed70a23f77c7e6c
#
_cell.length_a   1.000
_cell.length_b   1.000
_cell.length_c   1.000
_cell.angle_alpha   90.00
_cell.angle_beta   90.00
_cell.angle_gamma   90.00
#
_symmetry.space_group_name_H-M   'P 1'
#
loop_
_entity.id
_entity.type
_entity.pdbx_description
1 polymer ?
#
loop_
_entity_poly.entity_id
_entity_poly.type
_entity_poly.pdbx_seq_one_letter_code
_entity_poly.pdbx_strand_id
1 'polypeptide(L)'
;MRLHVLRPTRQHLHRHGAPRVQPLGMRPPRWQRWSVHASVLALLATGALWLVVHFLLRAPSGDGLPHPLEPWALRLHGIAAYVFIAVLGSMSAVHIVLGWRARRNRGSGGSFVAAALLLALSALALYYGPESTHAPTSVLHWVVGLALLPLLWLHIVIARRRARI
;
A
#
# COMPACT_ATOMS: atom_id res chain seq x y z
N MET A 1 -31.33 77.88 -12.94
CA MET A 1 -31.21 76.91 -11.81
C MET A 1 -30.75 75.61 -12.35
N ARG A 2 -29.43 75.28 -12.28
CA ARG A 2 -28.85 74.03 -12.87
C ARG A 2 -28.64 73.04 -11.73
N LEU A 3 -29.36 71.93 -11.79
CA LEU A 3 -29.19 70.81 -10.85
C LEU A 3 -27.95 70.02 -11.21
N HIS A 4 -26.96 70.05 -10.32
CA HIS A 4 -25.78 69.18 -10.39
C HIS A 4 -26.19 67.76 -9.92
N VAL A 5 -26.25 66.83 -10.91
CA VAL A 5 -26.44 65.43 -10.61
C VAL A 5 -25.07 64.87 -10.15
N LEU A 6 -24.95 64.56 -8.86
CA LEU A 6 -23.82 63.86 -8.27
C LEU A 6 -23.74 62.40 -8.81
N ARG A 7 -22.74 62.07 -9.58
CA ARG A 7 -22.42 60.70 -10.01
C ARG A 7 -21.91 59.92 -8.80
N PRO A 8 -22.48 58.71 -8.49
CA PRO A 8 -21.97 57.90 -7.44
C PRO A 8 -20.58 57.35 -7.82
N THR A 9 -19.60 57.59 -6.99
CA THR A 9 -18.23 57.04 -7.07
C THR A 9 -18.31 55.52 -6.95
N ARG A 10 -17.96 54.78 -8.02
CA ARG A 10 -17.79 53.31 -7.94
C ARG A 10 -16.66 53.00 -6.99
N GLN A 11 -16.99 52.62 -5.75
CA GLN A 11 -16.02 52.01 -4.85
C GLN A 11 -15.57 50.69 -5.47
N HIS A 12 -14.32 50.63 -5.90
CA HIS A 12 -13.65 49.38 -6.24
C HIS A 12 -13.52 48.54 -4.94
N LEU A 13 -14.52 47.69 -4.69
CA LEU A 13 -14.40 46.61 -3.75
C LEU A 13 -13.23 45.74 -4.20
N HIS A 14 -12.05 45.94 -3.59
CA HIS A 14 -10.97 44.96 -3.62
C HIS A 14 -11.54 43.64 -3.11
N ARG A 15 -11.98 42.78 -4.02
CA ARG A 15 -12.21 41.36 -3.70
C ARG A 15 -10.85 40.81 -3.24
N HIS A 16 -10.62 40.82 -1.94
CA HIS A 16 -9.62 39.94 -1.33
C HIS A 16 -9.99 38.53 -1.77
N GLY A 17 -9.24 38.01 -2.77
CA GLY A 17 -9.43 36.66 -3.27
C GLY A 17 -9.32 35.72 -2.07
N ALA A 18 -10.40 35.00 -1.78
CA ALA A 18 -10.38 33.94 -0.78
C ALA A 18 -9.12 33.08 -1.05
N PRO A 19 -8.36 32.69 -0.02
CA PRO A 19 -7.17 31.87 -0.21
C PRO A 19 -7.59 30.64 -1.03
N ARG A 20 -7.00 30.47 -2.24
CA ARG A 20 -7.21 29.28 -3.05
C ARG A 20 -6.69 28.10 -2.25
N VAL A 21 -7.59 27.37 -1.59
CA VAL A 21 -7.28 26.09 -0.99
C VAL A 21 -6.83 25.22 -2.16
N GLN A 22 -5.52 25.03 -2.26
CA GLN A 22 -4.97 24.11 -3.27
C GLN A 22 -5.57 22.73 -2.96
N PRO A 23 -6.20 22.06 -3.96
CA PRO A 23 -6.73 20.72 -3.73
C PRO A 23 -5.56 19.85 -3.29
N LEU A 24 -5.69 19.25 -2.11
CA LEU A 24 -4.73 18.29 -1.57
C LEU A 24 -4.41 17.27 -2.66
N GLY A 25 -3.18 17.32 -3.18
CA GLY A 25 -2.75 16.45 -4.26
C GLY A 25 -2.90 15.00 -3.80
N MET A 26 -3.77 14.22 -4.42
CA MET A 26 -3.99 12.79 -4.11
C MET A 26 -2.74 11.92 -4.39
N ARG A 27 -1.67 12.51 -4.86
CA ARG A 27 -0.41 11.80 -5.11
C ARG A 27 0.39 11.70 -3.81
N PRO A 28 0.75 10.48 -3.36
CA PRO A 28 1.58 10.33 -2.19
C PRO A 28 2.94 11.04 -2.38
N PRO A 29 3.53 11.61 -1.34
CA PRO A 29 4.86 12.19 -1.39
C PRO A 29 5.90 11.14 -1.81
N ARG A 30 7.07 11.60 -2.27
CA ARG A 30 8.12 10.70 -2.79
C ARG A 30 8.55 9.65 -1.79
N TRP A 31 8.72 10.02 -0.51
CA TRP A 31 9.15 9.09 0.52
C TRP A 31 8.16 7.94 0.73
N GLN A 32 6.84 8.20 0.79
CA GLN A 32 5.84 7.14 0.92
C GLN A 32 5.87 6.16 -0.26
N ARG A 33 6.03 6.68 -1.49
CA ARG A 33 6.14 5.85 -2.68
C ARG A 33 7.35 4.94 -2.63
N TRP A 34 8.53 5.48 -2.27
CA TRP A 34 9.74 4.69 -2.12
C TRP A 34 9.62 3.67 -0.99
N SER A 35 9.04 4.06 0.14
CA SER A 35 8.84 3.15 1.29
C SER A 35 7.91 1.99 0.94
N VAL A 36 6.82 2.21 0.16
CA VAL A 36 5.97 1.11 -0.32
C VAL A 36 6.76 0.15 -1.22
N HIS A 37 7.52 0.66 -2.19
CA HIS A 37 8.31 -0.21 -3.06
C HIS A 37 9.37 -0.98 -2.27
N ALA A 38 10.09 -0.32 -1.40
CA ALA A 38 11.14 -0.95 -0.59
C ALA A 38 10.56 -2.03 0.34
N SER A 39 9.45 -1.74 1.03
CA SER A 39 8.82 -2.72 1.93
C SER A 39 8.21 -3.91 1.18
N VAL A 40 7.57 -3.69 0.03
CA VAL A 40 7.05 -4.79 -0.81
C VAL A 40 8.20 -5.65 -1.35
N LEU A 41 9.30 -5.06 -1.80
CA LEU A 41 10.48 -5.80 -2.25
C LEU A 41 11.14 -6.58 -1.10
N ALA A 42 11.24 -6.00 0.09
CA ALA A 42 11.76 -6.68 1.27
C ALA A 42 10.89 -7.88 1.67
N LEU A 43 9.55 -7.70 1.66
CA LEU A 43 8.60 -8.79 1.90
C LEU A 43 8.75 -9.91 0.87
N LEU A 44 8.84 -9.57 -0.42
CA LEU A 44 9.01 -10.55 -1.47
C LEU A 44 10.35 -11.29 -1.33
N ALA A 45 11.44 -10.57 -1.11
CA ALA A 45 12.77 -11.17 -0.98
C ALA A 45 12.86 -12.11 0.22
N THR A 46 12.36 -11.69 1.39
CA THR A 46 12.39 -12.51 2.61
C THR A 46 11.43 -13.69 2.55
N GLY A 47 10.24 -13.51 1.95
CA GLY A 47 9.28 -14.60 1.72
C GLY A 47 9.80 -15.61 0.69
N ALA A 48 10.38 -15.15 -0.42
CA ALA A 48 11.00 -16.02 -1.41
C ALA A 48 12.21 -16.77 -0.84
N LEU A 49 13.04 -16.11 -0.03
CA LEU A 49 14.16 -16.75 0.68
C LEU A 49 13.64 -17.90 1.57
N TRP A 50 12.58 -17.65 2.33
CA TRP A 50 11.98 -18.70 3.15
C TRP A 50 11.46 -19.87 2.28
N LEU A 51 10.76 -19.60 1.18
CA LEU A 51 10.28 -20.65 0.27
C LEU A 51 11.42 -21.50 -0.29
N VAL A 52 12.50 -20.84 -0.76
CA VAL A 52 13.70 -21.54 -1.29
C VAL A 52 14.34 -22.40 -0.21
N VAL A 53 14.56 -21.86 0.97
CA VAL A 53 15.21 -22.59 2.08
C VAL A 53 14.33 -23.75 2.54
N HIS A 54 13.03 -23.50 2.68
CA HIS A 54 12.07 -24.50 3.17
C HIS A 54 11.86 -25.67 2.20
N PHE A 55 11.75 -25.41 0.91
CA PHE A 55 11.42 -26.46 -0.08
C PHE A 55 12.63 -27.03 -0.81
N LEU A 56 13.70 -26.24 -1.01
CA LEU A 56 14.83 -26.65 -1.85
C LEU A 56 16.11 -26.97 -1.05
N LEU A 57 16.29 -26.36 0.12
CA LEU A 57 17.52 -26.52 0.93
C LEU A 57 17.30 -27.37 2.18
N ARG A 58 16.12 -27.89 2.39
CA ARG A 58 15.86 -28.84 3.47
C ARG A 58 16.68 -30.10 3.22
N ALA A 59 17.71 -30.32 4.07
CA ALA A 59 18.57 -31.47 3.91
C ALA A 59 17.80 -32.78 4.06
N PRO A 60 18.10 -33.81 3.27
CA PRO A 60 17.55 -35.15 3.43
C PRO A 60 18.07 -35.86 4.70
N SER A 61 18.97 -35.22 5.45
CA SER A 61 19.53 -35.71 6.72
C SER A 61 18.39 -35.81 7.74
N GLY A 62 17.96 -37.02 8.03
CA GLY A 62 16.81 -37.49 8.78
C GLY A 62 16.47 -36.93 10.17
N ASP A 63 17.02 -35.83 10.56
CA ASP A 63 16.85 -35.15 11.85
C ASP A 63 15.62 -34.20 11.88
N GLY A 64 14.96 -33.97 10.73
CA GLY A 64 13.73 -33.15 10.68
C GLY A 64 13.91 -31.69 11.09
N LEU A 65 15.12 -31.24 11.36
CA LEU A 65 15.40 -29.88 11.83
C LEU A 65 15.28 -28.87 10.67
N PRO A 66 14.67 -27.69 10.92
CA PRO A 66 14.61 -26.64 9.93
C PRO A 66 16.00 -26.08 9.61
N HIS A 67 16.22 -25.67 8.37
CA HIS A 67 17.48 -25.03 7.98
C HIS A 67 17.73 -23.76 8.81
N PRO A 68 18.98 -23.47 9.27
CA PRO A 68 19.28 -22.32 10.13
C PRO A 68 18.83 -20.96 9.59
N LEU A 69 18.68 -20.81 8.28
CA LEU A 69 18.19 -19.57 7.65
C LEU A 69 16.68 -19.37 7.74
N GLU A 70 15.87 -20.44 7.96
CA GLU A 70 14.40 -20.31 8.03
C GLU A 70 13.95 -19.32 9.11
N PRO A 71 14.38 -19.43 10.38
CA PRO A 71 13.95 -18.50 11.42
C PRO A 71 14.43 -17.06 11.16
N TRP A 72 15.58 -16.87 10.52
CA TRP A 72 16.05 -15.54 10.15
C TRP A 72 15.21 -14.93 9.02
N ALA A 73 14.87 -15.70 7.99
CA ALA A 73 14.00 -15.27 6.91
C ALA A 73 12.63 -14.81 7.45
N LEU A 74 12.03 -15.59 8.37
CA LEU A 74 10.74 -15.25 9.01
C LEU A 74 10.83 -14.00 9.90
N ARG A 75 11.92 -13.83 10.67
CA ARG A 75 12.12 -12.61 11.49
C ARG A 75 12.21 -11.36 10.62
N LEU A 76 13.01 -11.41 9.57
CA LEU A 76 13.15 -10.29 8.63
C LEU A 76 11.86 -10.01 7.88
N HIS A 77 11.12 -11.07 7.51
CA HIS A 77 9.82 -10.94 6.88
C HIS A 77 8.80 -10.26 7.81
N GLY A 78 8.76 -10.64 9.07
CA GLY A 78 7.91 -10.00 10.09
C GLY A 78 8.24 -8.52 10.29
N ILE A 79 9.53 -8.15 10.39
CA ILE A 79 9.96 -6.75 10.48
C ILE A 79 9.51 -5.97 9.23
N ALA A 80 9.73 -6.52 8.05
CA ALA A 80 9.30 -5.90 6.79
C ALA A 80 7.77 -5.73 6.73
N ALA A 81 7.00 -6.68 7.29
CA ALA A 81 5.54 -6.61 7.37
C ALA A 81 5.07 -5.46 8.26
N TYR A 82 5.68 -5.25 9.44
CA TYR A 82 5.38 -4.10 10.30
C TYR A 82 5.66 -2.77 9.59
N VAL A 83 6.80 -2.65 8.92
CA VAL A 83 7.13 -1.45 8.14
C VAL A 83 6.11 -1.22 7.03
N PHE A 84 5.75 -2.27 6.30
CA PHE A 84 4.75 -2.18 5.23
C PHE A 84 3.38 -1.72 5.74
N ILE A 85 2.90 -2.29 6.84
CA ILE A 85 1.61 -1.92 7.46
C ILE A 85 1.65 -0.46 7.92
N ALA A 86 2.74 -0.01 8.56
CA ALA A 86 2.89 1.38 9.00
C ALA A 86 2.87 2.36 7.80
N VAL A 87 3.59 2.03 6.72
CA VAL A 87 3.60 2.83 5.49
C VAL A 87 2.22 2.85 4.83
N LEU A 88 1.55 1.72 4.72
CA LEU A 88 0.20 1.63 4.16
C LEU A 88 -0.80 2.43 5.01
N GLY A 89 -0.71 2.33 6.33
CA GLY A 89 -1.50 3.12 7.29
C GLY A 89 -1.29 4.62 7.10
N SER A 90 -0.04 5.07 6.92
CA SER A 90 0.27 6.49 6.67
C SER A 90 -0.34 7.05 5.40
N MET A 91 -0.64 6.18 4.41
CA MET A 91 -1.27 6.55 3.14
C MET A 91 -2.81 6.48 3.20
N SER A 92 -3.38 5.90 4.25
CA SER A 92 -4.81 5.56 4.28
C SER A 92 -5.71 6.77 4.15
N ALA A 93 -5.49 7.84 4.93
CA ALA A 93 -6.36 9.01 4.96
C ALA A 93 -6.39 9.78 3.64
N VAL A 94 -5.22 10.04 3.05
CA VAL A 94 -5.11 10.90 1.87
C VAL A 94 -5.19 10.10 0.58
N HIS A 95 -4.41 9.02 0.44
CA HIS A 95 -4.35 8.29 -0.83
C HIS A 95 -5.50 7.29 -0.99
N ILE A 96 -5.76 6.46 0.02
CA ILE A 96 -6.75 5.39 -0.07
C ILE A 96 -8.17 5.97 0.02
N VAL A 97 -8.49 6.71 1.09
CA VAL A 97 -9.85 7.22 1.33
C VAL A 97 -10.26 8.26 0.30
N LEU A 98 -9.40 9.25 -0.02
CA LEU A 98 -9.72 10.24 -1.04
C LEU A 98 -9.79 9.63 -2.44
N GLY A 99 -8.88 8.72 -2.78
CA GLY A 99 -8.92 7.98 -4.04
C GLY A 99 -10.22 7.16 -4.19
N TRP A 100 -10.67 6.54 -3.11
CA TRP A 100 -11.94 5.81 -3.07
C TRP A 100 -13.15 6.73 -3.24
N ARG A 101 -13.21 7.84 -2.51
CA ARG A 101 -14.28 8.85 -2.63
C ARG A 101 -14.31 9.48 -4.02
N ALA A 102 -13.16 9.78 -4.59
CA ALA A 102 -13.04 10.32 -5.95
C ALA A 102 -13.31 9.29 -7.07
N ARG A 103 -13.68 8.06 -6.75
CA ARG A 103 -13.91 6.94 -7.68
C ARG A 103 -12.73 6.65 -8.62
N ARG A 104 -11.51 7.02 -8.21
CA ARG A 104 -10.30 6.84 -9.02
C ARG A 104 -9.62 5.52 -8.68
N ASN A 105 -9.35 4.71 -9.71
CA ASN A 105 -8.58 3.44 -9.62
C ASN A 105 -9.10 2.47 -8.54
N ARG A 106 -10.40 2.46 -8.23
CA ARG A 106 -11.01 1.61 -7.20
C ARG A 106 -10.71 0.13 -7.40
N GLY A 107 -10.76 -0.36 -8.66
CA GLY A 107 -10.47 -1.76 -8.96
C GLY A 107 -9.04 -2.12 -8.57
N SER A 108 -8.03 -1.53 -9.22
CA SER A 108 -6.62 -1.90 -8.97
C SER A 108 -6.12 -1.52 -7.57
N GLY A 109 -6.55 -0.38 -7.03
CA GLY A 109 -6.20 0.02 -5.66
C GLY A 109 -6.90 -0.83 -4.61
N GLY A 110 -8.19 -1.13 -4.84
CA GLY A 110 -8.97 -2.00 -3.96
C GLY A 110 -8.42 -3.42 -3.92
N SER A 111 -8.05 -4.00 -5.07
CA SER A 111 -7.42 -5.33 -5.12
C SER A 111 -6.10 -5.37 -4.35
N PHE A 112 -5.26 -4.33 -4.48
CA PHE A 112 -4.01 -4.25 -3.73
C PHE A 112 -4.25 -4.17 -2.21
N VAL A 113 -5.20 -3.33 -1.76
CA VAL A 113 -5.56 -3.22 -0.33
C VAL A 113 -6.17 -4.51 0.18
N ALA A 114 -7.06 -5.15 -0.59
CA ALA A 114 -7.66 -6.43 -0.22
C ALA A 114 -6.61 -7.54 -0.07
N ALA A 115 -5.64 -7.62 -1.00
CA ALA A 115 -4.53 -8.55 -0.90
C ALA A 115 -3.67 -8.29 0.35
N ALA A 116 -3.35 -7.02 0.65
CA ALA A 116 -2.60 -6.66 1.84
C ALA A 116 -3.34 -7.03 3.14
N LEU A 117 -4.66 -6.81 3.21
CA LEU A 117 -5.48 -7.22 4.33
C LEU A 117 -5.54 -8.75 4.47
N LEU A 118 -5.70 -9.48 3.37
CA LEU A 118 -5.71 -10.93 3.37
C LEU A 118 -4.36 -11.50 3.85
N LEU A 119 -3.24 -10.89 3.44
CA LEU A 119 -1.91 -11.25 3.93
C LEU A 119 -1.76 -11.00 5.44
N ALA A 120 -2.25 -9.87 5.95
CA ALA A 120 -2.22 -9.59 7.38
C ALA A 120 -3.06 -10.60 8.18
N LEU A 121 -4.27 -10.90 7.72
CA LEU A 121 -5.16 -11.87 8.35
C LEU A 121 -4.61 -13.30 8.29
N SER A 122 -4.06 -13.71 7.15
CA SER A 122 -3.45 -15.04 7.03
C SER A 122 -2.16 -15.16 7.87
N ALA A 123 -1.38 -14.10 8.03
CA ALA A 123 -0.23 -14.08 8.93
C ALA A 123 -0.68 -14.27 10.40
N LEU A 124 -1.75 -13.59 10.82
CA LEU A 124 -2.33 -13.81 12.16
C LEU A 124 -2.84 -15.24 12.34
N ALA A 125 -3.50 -15.80 11.31
CA ALA A 125 -3.98 -17.17 11.34
C ALA A 125 -2.83 -18.19 11.40
N LEU A 126 -1.69 -17.93 10.74
CA LEU A 126 -0.48 -18.75 10.85
C LEU A 126 0.18 -18.67 12.22
N TYR A 127 -0.01 -17.56 12.93
CA TYR A 127 0.63 -17.37 14.24
C TYR A 127 -0.25 -17.85 15.41
N TYR A 128 -1.56 -17.67 15.31
CA TYR A 128 -2.52 -17.91 16.40
C TYR A 128 -3.57 -18.98 16.08
N GLY A 129 -3.67 -19.41 14.82
CA GLY A 129 -4.66 -20.39 14.39
C GLY A 129 -4.31 -21.82 14.79
N PRO A 130 -5.27 -22.75 14.73
CA PRO A 130 -5.02 -24.16 15.02
C PRO A 130 -4.11 -24.78 13.94
N GLU A 131 -3.29 -25.74 14.35
CA GLU A 131 -2.31 -26.43 13.50
C GLU A 131 -2.93 -27.05 12.23
N SER A 132 -4.17 -27.55 12.37
CA SER A 132 -4.92 -28.12 11.24
C SER A 132 -5.15 -27.15 10.07
N THR A 133 -5.10 -25.85 10.32
CA THR A 133 -5.28 -24.80 9.29
C THR A 133 -3.98 -24.23 8.73
N HIS A 134 -2.83 -24.58 9.32
CA HIS A 134 -1.54 -23.99 8.95
C HIS A 134 -1.16 -24.28 7.49
N ALA A 135 -1.30 -25.51 7.02
CA ALA A 135 -0.93 -25.87 5.66
C ALA A 135 -1.71 -25.09 4.58
N PRO A 136 -3.05 -25.09 4.57
CA PRO A 136 -3.80 -24.32 3.60
C PRO A 136 -3.60 -22.80 3.75
N THR A 137 -3.48 -22.29 4.97
CA THR A 137 -3.23 -20.86 5.21
C THR A 137 -1.85 -20.44 4.72
N SER A 138 -0.84 -21.28 4.89
CA SER A 138 0.51 -21.02 4.36
C SER A 138 0.50 -20.93 2.84
N VAL A 139 -0.16 -21.87 2.15
CA VAL A 139 -0.30 -21.83 0.68
C VAL A 139 -1.01 -20.56 0.25
N LEU A 140 -2.12 -20.18 0.89
CA LEU A 140 -2.84 -18.96 0.60
C LEU A 140 -1.92 -17.72 0.79
N HIS A 141 -1.19 -17.67 1.90
CA HIS A 141 -0.32 -16.54 2.25
C HIS A 141 0.77 -16.33 1.20
N TRP A 142 1.54 -17.36 0.84
CA TRP A 142 2.62 -17.18 -0.11
C TRP A 142 2.12 -16.96 -1.55
N VAL A 143 0.99 -17.56 -1.98
CA VAL A 143 0.38 -17.30 -3.30
C VAL A 143 -0.04 -15.83 -3.42
N VAL A 144 -0.76 -15.31 -2.42
CA VAL A 144 -1.18 -13.90 -2.40
C VAL A 144 0.03 -12.98 -2.24
N GLY A 145 1.04 -13.39 -1.46
CA GLY A 145 2.29 -12.65 -1.28
C GLY A 145 3.06 -12.45 -2.58
N LEU A 146 3.19 -13.52 -3.39
CA LEU A 146 3.79 -13.43 -4.72
C LEU A 146 2.98 -12.55 -5.68
N ALA A 147 1.66 -12.52 -5.55
CA ALA A 147 0.80 -11.67 -6.35
C ALA A 147 0.87 -10.18 -5.97
N LEU A 148 1.38 -9.82 -4.79
CA LEU A 148 1.37 -8.45 -4.29
C LEU A 148 2.19 -7.49 -5.16
N LEU A 149 3.35 -7.93 -5.67
CA LEU A 149 4.21 -7.10 -6.53
C LEU A 149 3.56 -6.82 -7.91
N PRO A 150 3.04 -7.82 -8.65
CA PRO A 150 2.31 -7.56 -9.88
C PRO A 150 1.05 -6.72 -9.66
N LEU A 151 0.33 -6.86 -8.55
CA LEU A 151 -0.81 -6.00 -8.21
C LEU A 151 -0.39 -4.54 -7.99
N LEU A 152 0.71 -4.31 -7.28
CA LEU A 152 1.27 -2.97 -7.11
C LEU A 152 1.67 -2.35 -8.45
N TRP A 153 2.38 -3.11 -9.28
CA TRP A 153 2.79 -2.67 -10.61
C TRP A 153 1.58 -2.32 -11.49
N LEU A 154 0.57 -3.19 -11.53
CA LEU A 154 -0.66 -2.97 -12.27
C LEU A 154 -1.39 -1.69 -11.79
N HIS A 155 -1.50 -1.49 -10.48
CA HIS A 155 -2.09 -0.29 -9.90
C HIS A 155 -1.36 0.98 -10.38
N ILE A 156 -0.03 0.98 -10.38
CA ILE A 156 0.79 2.12 -10.83
C ILE A 156 0.60 2.37 -12.33
N VAL A 157 0.62 1.31 -13.16
CA VAL A 157 0.47 1.45 -14.62
C VAL A 157 -0.92 2.01 -14.97
N ILE A 158 -1.98 1.48 -14.38
CA ILE A 158 -3.35 1.98 -14.60
C ILE A 158 -3.46 3.44 -14.16
N ALA A 159 -2.91 3.79 -12.99
CA ALA A 159 -2.93 5.16 -12.48
C ALA A 159 -2.18 6.13 -13.41
N ARG A 160 -1.04 5.72 -13.96
CA ARG A 160 -0.27 6.54 -14.91
C ARG A 160 -1.00 6.72 -16.24
N ARG A 161 -1.60 5.67 -16.79
CA ARG A 161 -2.37 5.75 -18.06
C ARG A 161 -3.55 6.71 -17.94
N ARG A 162 -4.32 6.64 -16.84
CA ARG A 162 -5.47 7.53 -16.61
C ARG A 162 -5.09 8.99 -16.30
N ALA A 163 -3.85 9.27 -15.95
CA ALA A 163 -3.38 10.64 -15.72
C ALA A 163 -2.91 11.34 -17.00
N ARG A 164 -2.82 10.62 -18.12
CA ARG A 164 -2.40 11.14 -19.44
C ARG A 164 -3.57 11.47 -20.36
N ILE A 165 -4.77 11.04 -20.00
CA ILE A 165 -6.03 11.34 -20.67
C ILE A 165 -6.71 12.53 -19.98
#